data_ceb824e086d3b21111fbfefea48a0994
#
_entry.id   ceb824e086d3b21111fbfefea48a0994
#
_cell.length_a   1.000
_cell.length_b   1.000
_cell.length_c   1.000
_cell.angle_alpha   90.00
_cell.angle_beta   90.00
_cell.angle_gamma   90.00
#
_symmetry.space_group_name_H-M   'P 1'
#
loop_
_entity.id
_entity.type
_entity.pdbx_description
1 polymer ?
#
loop_
_entity_poly.entity_id
_entity_poly.type
_entity_poly.pdbx_seq_one_letter_code
_entity_poly.pdbx_strand_id
1 'polypeptide(L)'
;MNQEFYNAVKESVQMSQQRWVEWRHEMTGLLHCGSCLSLHKCWFVFEKAPVSPLHEKCHCTTVAIPVSQVKNNAVAKSDYSKYNPYLFDPKNFYRHGKNKAFESWGYTVSDSEWLQKEIEKQGKLQYLLGNYELGALNMRGQRISIRVTIPRKNGTGEVSFITGWMVNPGGEIKLNTPYGGK
;
A
#
# COMPACT_ATOMS: atom_id res chain seq x y z
N MET A 1 18.90 25.64 -4.33
CA MET A 1 18.58 24.23 -4.66
C MET A 1 17.09 24.07 -4.44
N ASN A 2 16.35 23.59 -5.42
CA ASN A 2 14.89 23.43 -5.31
C ASN A 2 14.56 22.32 -4.31
N GLN A 3 13.62 22.56 -3.40
CA GLN A 3 13.18 21.60 -2.37
C GLN A 3 12.71 20.27 -2.98
N GLU A 4 12.07 20.31 -4.15
CA GLU A 4 11.63 19.10 -4.87
C GLU A 4 12.83 18.24 -5.31
N PHE A 5 13.89 18.87 -5.82
CA PHE A 5 15.11 18.14 -6.20
C PHE A 5 15.77 17.48 -4.99
N TYR A 6 15.87 18.20 -3.87
CA TYR A 6 16.42 17.65 -2.63
C TYR A 6 15.60 16.45 -2.12
N ASN A 7 14.28 16.55 -2.15
CA ASN A 7 13.39 15.45 -1.75
C ASN A 7 13.55 14.24 -2.68
N ALA A 8 13.59 14.44 -3.99
CA ALA A 8 13.79 13.35 -4.96
C ALA A 8 15.13 12.62 -4.78
N VAL A 9 16.20 13.36 -4.49
CA VAL A 9 17.51 12.76 -4.18
C VAL A 9 17.46 11.96 -2.90
N LYS A 10 16.88 12.50 -1.83
CA LYS A 10 16.72 11.82 -0.54
C LYS A 10 15.92 10.52 -0.68
N GLU A 11 14.81 10.55 -1.39
CA GLU A 11 13.99 9.37 -1.69
C GLU A 11 14.76 8.31 -2.50
N SER A 12 15.53 8.76 -3.49
CA SER A 12 16.36 7.86 -4.30
C SER A 12 17.43 7.16 -3.47
N VAL A 13 18.08 7.88 -2.56
CA VAL A 13 19.06 7.32 -1.62
C VAL A 13 18.39 6.34 -0.66
N GLN A 14 17.28 6.73 -0.05
CA GLN A 14 16.53 5.85 0.85
C GLN A 14 16.11 4.56 0.15
N MET A 15 15.55 4.64 -1.06
CA MET A 15 15.18 3.45 -1.85
C MET A 15 16.38 2.55 -2.15
N SER A 16 17.55 3.14 -2.46
CA SER A 16 18.75 2.34 -2.79
C SER A 16 19.32 1.59 -1.60
N GLN A 17 19.03 2.03 -0.38
CA GLN A 17 19.45 1.41 0.87
C GLN A 17 18.52 0.29 1.33
N GLN A 18 17.32 0.16 0.76
CA GLN A 18 16.37 -0.88 1.15
C GLN A 18 16.85 -2.25 0.68
N ARG A 19 16.74 -3.23 1.56
CA ARG A 19 16.91 -4.64 1.23
C ARG A 19 15.55 -5.22 0.93
N TRP A 20 15.35 -5.71 -0.29
CA TRP A 20 14.08 -6.27 -0.71
C TRP A 20 14.13 -7.78 -0.80
N VAL A 21 13.05 -8.43 -0.40
CA VAL A 21 12.89 -9.87 -0.47
C VAL A 21 11.56 -10.24 -1.12
N GLU A 22 11.58 -11.35 -1.85
CA GLU A 22 10.41 -12.05 -2.33
C GLU A 22 10.09 -13.20 -1.38
N TRP A 23 8.86 -13.29 -0.94
CA TRP A 23 8.37 -14.42 -0.17
C TRP A 23 8.14 -15.62 -1.08
N ARG A 24 8.73 -16.75 -0.74
CA ARG A 24 8.56 -18.02 -1.46
C ARG A 24 7.94 -19.06 -0.56
N HIS A 25 6.80 -19.56 -0.98
CA HIS A 25 6.19 -20.74 -0.40
C HIS A 25 6.72 -21.97 -1.16
N GLU A 26 7.35 -22.89 -0.44
CA GLU A 26 7.75 -24.18 -1.01
C GLU A 26 6.54 -25.08 -1.11
N MET A 27 6.23 -25.52 -2.32
CA MET A 27 5.08 -26.38 -2.61
C MET A 27 5.38 -27.87 -2.38
N THR A 28 6.23 -28.19 -1.43
CA THR A 28 6.58 -29.58 -1.09
C THR A 28 5.64 -30.09 0.02
N GLY A 29 4.55 -30.77 -0.38
CA GLY A 29 3.68 -31.46 0.59
C GLY A 29 2.18 -31.32 0.30
N LEU A 30 1.39 -32.14 0.99
CA LEU A 30 -0.05 -32.29 0.78
C LEU A 30 -0.93 -31.20 1.43
N LEU A 31 -0.37 -30.36 2.33
CA LEU A 31 -1.12 -29.36 3.06
C LEU A 31 -0.50 -27.97 2.83
N HIS A 32 -1.18 -27.15 2.04
CA HIS A 32 -0.80 -25.75 1.84
C HIS A 32 -1.56 -24.84 2.80
N CYS A 33 -0.81 -24.10 3.63
CA CYS A 33 -1.39 -23.03 4.45
C CYS A 33 -1.85 -21.87 3.55
N GLY A 34 -3.12 -21.47 3.65
CA GLY A 34 -3.68 -20.39 2.85
C GLY A 34 -2.95 -19.05 3.02
N SER A 35 -2.47 -18.75 4.24
CA SER A 35 -1.66 -17.54 4.48
C SER A 35 -0.29 -17.62 3.79
N CYS A 36 0.37 -18.79 3.81
CA CYS A 36 1.64 -18.99 3.10
C CYS A 36 1.47 -18.84 1.59
N LEU A 37 0.41 -19.44 1.03
CA LEU A 37 0.08 -19.30 -0.39
C LEU A 37 -0.19 -17.86 -0.79
N SER A 38 -0.90 -17.12 0.03
CA SER A 38 -1.24 -15.72 -0.24
C SER A 38 -0.03 -14.78 -0.25
N LEU A 39 1.09 -15.19 0.36
CA LEU A 39 2.35 -14.45 0.35
C LEU A 39 3.27 -14.84 -0.82
N HIS A 40 3.00 -15.95 -1.52
CA HIS A 40 3.89 -16.43 -2.57
C HIS A 40 4.14 -15.36 -3.64
N LYS A 41 5.42 -15.06 -3.89
CA LYS A 41 5.89 -13.99 -4.79
C LYS A 41 5.53 -12.56 -4.37
N CYS A 42 5.03 -12.34 -3.16
CA CYS A 42 4.89 -11.01 -2.61
C CYS A 42 6.25 -10.44 -2.22
N TRP A 43 6.42 -9.12 -2.41
CA TRP A 43 7.67 -8.42 -2.15
C TRP A 43 7.55 -7.55 -0.91
N PHE A 44 8.60 -7.52 -0.11
CA PHE A 44 8.68 -6.74 1.12
C PHE A 44 10.08 -6.15 1.29
N VAL A 45 10.16 -5.01 1.95
CA VAL A 45 11.41 -4.61 2.58
C VAL A 45 11.74 -5.67 3.65
N PHE A 46 12.97 -6.16 3.67
CA PHE A 46 13.37 -7.30 4.52
C PHE A 46 13.01 -7.10 5.99
N GLU A 47 13.27 -5.92 6.52
CA GLU A 47 12.99 -5.56 7.92
C GLU A 47 11.49 -5.48 8.24
N LYS A 48 10.65 -5.45 7.20
CA LYS A 48 9.18 -5.40 7.29
C LYS A 48 8.50 -6.61 6.66
N ALA A 49 9.25 -7.64 6.28
CA ALA A 49 8.65 -8.88 5.82
C ALA A 49 7.98 -9.62 7.00
N PRO A 50 6.88 -10.34 6.76
CA PRO A 50 6.37 -11.27 7.78
C PRO A 50 7.47 -12.22 8.25
N VAL A 51 7.49 -12.53 9.54
CA VAL A 51 8.54 -13.38 10.12
C VAL A 51 8.29 -14.84 9.73
N SER A 52 9.30 -15.49 9.13
CA SER A 52 9.27 -16.94 8.86
C SER A 52 9.97 -17.69 10.00
N PRO A 53 9.43 -18.87 10.44
CA PRO A 53 8.22 -19.54 9.97
C PRO A 53 6.92 -18.89 10.51
N LEU A 54 5.86 -18.88 9.71
CA LEU A 54 4.56 -18.33 10.11
C LEU A 54 3.78 -19.26 11.05
N HIS A 55 4.09 -20.55 11.02
CA HIS A 55 3.45 -21.61 11.82
C HIS A 55 4.37 -22.83 11.90
N GLU A 56 4.04 -23.76 12.76
CA GLU A 56 4.71 -25.06 12.84
C GLU A 56 4.70 -25.77 11.47
N LYS A 57 5.83 -26.36 11.08
CA LYS A 57 6.04 -27.00 9.75
C LYS A 57 5.86 -26.06 8.55
N CYS A 58 6.12 -24.76 8.74
CA CYS A 58 6.18 -23.81 7.65
C CYS A 58 7.54 -23.94 6.91
N HIS A 59 7.49 -24.15 5.60
CA HIS A 59 8.67 -24.25 4.72
C HIS A 59 8.84 -23.00 3.84
N CYS A 60 8.25 -21.87 4.23
CA CYS A 60 8.40 -20.62 3.50
C CYS A 60 9.79 -20.04 3.73
N THR A 61 10.35 -19.46 2.68
CA THR A 61 11.63 -18.77 2.68
C THR A 61 11.49 -17.36 2.09
N THR A 62 12.50 -16.54 2.28
CA THR A 62 12.61 -15.25 1.60
C THR A 62 13.86 -15.24 0.73
N VAL A 63 13.75 -14.73 -0.49
CA VAL A 63 14.84 -14.62 -1.45
C VAL A 63 15.09 -13.16 -1.76
N ALA A 64 16.35 -12.72 -1.67
CA ALA A 64 16.72 -11.36 -2.02
C ALA A 64 16.40 -11.04 -3.49
N ILE A 65 15.86 -9.85 -3.72
CA ILE A 65 15.58 -9.33 -5.06
C ILE A 65 16.27 -7.97 -5.26
N PRO A 66 16.77 -7.69 -6.49
CA PRO A 66 17.41 -6.41 -6.78
C PRO A 66 16.46 -5.23 -6.63
N VAL A 67 16.93 -4.13 -6.05
CA VAL A 67 16.16 -2.87 -5.93
C VAL A 67 15.71 -2.36 -7.31
N SER A 68 16.53 -2.53 -8.35
CA SER A 68 16.18 -2.17 -9.73
C SER A 68 14.94 -2.93 -10.22
N GLN A 69 14.83 -4.23 -9.91
CA GLN A 69 13.66 -5.03 -10.24
C GLN A 69 12.41 -4.47 -9.54
N VAL A 70 12.53 -4.14 -8.26
CA VAL A 70 11.41 -3.58 -7.48
C VAL A 70 10.98 -2.22 -8.05
N LYS A 71 11.93 -1.31 -8.30
CA LYS A 71 11.63 0.01 -8.87
C LYS A 71 10.88 -0.06 -10.21
N ASN A 72 11.28 -1.00 -11.06
CA ASN A 72 10.72 -1.13 -12.41
C ASN A 72 9.34 -1.80 -12.42
N ASN A 73 9.07 -2.70 -11.49
CA ASN A 73 7.85 -3.53 -11.54
C ASN A 73 6.82 -3.18 -10.45
N ALA A 74 7.22 -2.51 -9.35
CA ALA A 74 6.26 -2.17 -8.31
C ALA A 74 5.17 -1.23 -8.84
N VAL A 75 3.93 -1.56 -8.53
CA VAL A 75 2.75 -0.77 -8.92
C VAL A 75 1.78 -0.67 -7.76
N ALA A 76 1.10 0.47 -7.65
CA ALA A 76 -0.05 0.64 -6.77
C ALA A 76 -1.29 0.78 -7.65
N LYS A 77 -2.33 0.02 -7.33
CA LYS A 77 -3.61 0.01 -8.07
C LYS A 77 -4.78 0.18 -7.14
N SER A 78 -5.81 0.84 -7.63
CA SER A 78 -7.09 0.93 -6.95
C SER A 78 -8.25 0.85 -7.92
N ASP A 79 -9.39 0.36 -7.44
CA ASP A 79 -10.61 0.39 -8.24
C ASP A 79 -11.25 1.77 -8.10
N TYR A 80 -11.63 2.39 -9.21
CA TYR A 80 -12.29 3.71 -9.22
C TYR A 80 -13.56 3.73 -8.34
N SER A 81 -14.27 2.61 -8.26
CA SER A 81 -15.43 2.45 -7.38
C SER A 81 -15.14 2.70 -5.90
N LYS A 82 -13.87 2.67 -5.47
CA LYS A 82 -13.47 3.04 -4.11
C LYS A 82 -13.59 4.55 -3.83
N TYR A 83 -13.62 5.34 -4.88
CA TYR A 83 -13.76 6.80 -4.83
C TYR A 83 -15.18 7.22 -5.19
N ASN A 84 -15.70 6.72 -6.30
CA ASN A 84 -17.05 6.97 -6.74
C ASN A 84 -17.73 5.64 -7.14
N PRO A 85 -18.82 5.19 -6.43
CA PRO A 85 -19.55 5.94 -5.39
C PRO A 85 -19.05 5.73 -3.95
N TYR A 86 -18.16 4.75 -3.67
CA TYR A 86 -17.95 4.30 -2.30
C TYR A 86 -17.49 5.42 -1.33
N LEU A 87 -16.47 6.22 -1.67
CA LEU A 87 -15.96 7.27 -0.78
C LEU A 87 -16.96 8.42 -0.63
N PHE A 88 -17.54 8.87 -1.76
CA PHE A 88 -18.47 9.99 -1.84
C PHE A 88 -19.91 9.51 -2.04
N ASP A 89 -20.33 8.49 -1.28
CA ASP A 89 -21.68 7.94 -1.35
C ASP A 89 -22.76 9.00 -0.98
N PRO A 90 -23.48 9.55 -1.96
CA PRO A 90 -24.44 10.64 -1.72
C PRO A 90 -25.66 10.17 -0.93
N LYS A 91 -25.95 8.88 -0.94
CA LYS A 91 -27.10 8.28 -0.23
C LYS A 91 -26.72 7.71 1.13
N ASN A 92 -25.45 7.86 1.52
CA ASN A 92 -24.90 7.27 2.74
C ASN A 92 -25.20 5.74 2.85
N PHE A 93 -25.28 5.07 1.69
CA PHE A 93 -25.57 3.64 1.59
C PHE A 93 -24.60 2.81 2.40
N TYR A 94 -23.32 3.13 2.30
CA TYR A 94 -22.25 2.42 3.01
C TYR A 94 -22.10 2.81 4.48
N ARG A 95 -22.79 3.86 4.94
CA ARG A 95 -22.84 4.34 6.34
C ARG A 95 -21.49 4.45 7.07
N HIS A 96 -20.39 4.64 6.33
CA HIS A 96 -19.04 4.66 6.92
C HIS A 96 -18.56 6.07 7.30
N GLY A 97 -19.25 7.14 6.88
CA GLY A 97 -18.90 8.53 7.20
C GLY A 97 -17.57 9.05 6.63
N LYS A 98 -16.91 8.30 5.73
CA LYS A 98 -15.59 8.68 5.16
C LYS A 98 -15.67 9.91 4.27
N ASN A 99 -16.81 10.08 3.57
CA ASN A 99 -17.09 11.28 2.78
C ASN A 99 -16.92 12.55 3.62
N LYS A 100 -17.44 12.57 4.86
CA LYS A 100 -17.35 13.73 5.75
C LYS A 100 -15.92 14.21 5.98
N ALA A 101 -14.96 13.29 6.08
CA ALA A 101 -13.56 13.64 6.22
C ALA A 101 -13.05 14.38 4.97
N PHE A 102 -13.27 13.82 3.77
CA PHE A 102 -12.83 14.42 2.51
C PHE A 102 -13.58 15.72 2.20
N GLU A 103 -14.89 15.77 2.44
CA GLU A 103 -15.70 16.98 2.29
C GLU A 103 -15.22 18.11 3.24
N SER A 104 -14.82 17.77 4.47
CA SER A 104 -14.23 18.73 5.42
C SER A 104 -12.88 19.30 4.96
N TRP A 105 -12.21 18.65 4.01
CA TRP A 105 -10.97 19.10 3.37
C TRP A 105 -11.21 19.80 2.01
N GLY A 106 -12.48 19.94 1.62
CA GLY A 106 -12.91 20.60 0.39
C GLY A 106 -12.97 19.70 -0.84
N TYR A 107 -12.85 18.37 -0.68
CA TYR A 107 -12.97 17.41 -1.78
C TYR A 107 -14.42 16.98 -1.98
N THR A 108 -14.77 16.72 -3.23
CA THR A 108 -16.09 16.27 -3.66
C THR A 108 -15.98 15.07 -4.60
N VAL A 109 -17.10 14.53 -5.03
CA VAL A 109 -17.14 13.42 -6.00
C VAL A 109 -16.44 13.74 -7.31
N SER A 110 -16.41 15.02 -7.73
CA SER A 110 -15.70 15.44 -8.95
C SER A 110 -14.17 15.31 -8.84
N ASP A 111 -13.65 15.15 -7.64
CA ASP A 111 -12.22 14.96 -7.38
C ASP A 111 -11.79 13.50 -7.38
N SER A 112 -12.71 12.57 -7.60
CA SER A 112 -12.47 11.12 -7.47
C SER A 112 -11.30 10.61 -8.32
N GLU A 113 -11.17 11.07 -9.56
CA GLU A 113 -10.06 10.67 -10.44
C GLU A 113 -8.71 11.21 -9.95
N TRP A 114 -8.69 12.46 -9.51
CA TRP A 114 -7.48 13.06 -8.98
C TRP A 114 -7.05 12.35 -7.70
N LEU A 115 -7.98 12.09 -6.79
CA LEU A 115 -7.71 11.36 -5.55
C LEU A 115 -7.19 9.96 -5.83
N GLN A 116 -7.76 9.25 -6.81
CA GLN A 116 -7.28 7.94 -7.21
C GLN A 116 -5.81 8.00 -7.63
N LYS A 117 -5.48 8.87 -8.58
CA LYS A 117 -4.12 9.02 -9.11
C LYS A 117 -3.11 9.43 -8.04
N GLU A 118 -3.48 10.38 -7.17
CA GLU A 118 -2.59 10.86 -6.14
C GLU A 118 -2.37 9.81 -5.04
N ILE A 119 -3.42 9.10 -4.61
CA ILE A 119 -3.31 8.02 -3.62
C ILE A 119 -2.49 6.85 -4.18
N GLU A 120 -2.67 6.47 -5.45
CA GLU A 120 -1.86 5.43 -6.09
C GLU A 120 -0.39 5.84 -6.22
N LYS A 121 -0.12 7.07 -6.63
CA LYS A 121 1.24 7.63 -6.74
C LYS A 121 1.95 7.61 -5.40
N GLN A 122 1.32 8.12 -4.34
CA GLN A 122 1.91 8.14 -3.02
C GLN A 122 2.00 6.73 -2.42
N GLY A 123 0.98 5.90 -2.62
CA GLY A 123 0.99 4.49 -2.21
C GLY A 123 2.20 3.75 -2.76
N LYS A 124 2.47 3.89 -4.08
CA LYS A 124 3.67 3.32 -4.71
C LYS A 124 4.95 3.87 -4.10
N LEU A 125 5.06 5.19 -3.96
CA LEU A 125 6.26 5.85 -3.42
C LEU A 125 6.54 5.36 -2.00
N GLN A 126 5.55 5.43 -1.11
CA GLN A 126 5.73 5.02 0.29
C GLN A 126 6.04 3.52 0.42
N TYR A 127 5.44 2.68 -0.42
CA TYR A 127 5.78 1.26 -0.48
C TYR A 127 7.25 1.04 -0.86
N LEU A 128 7.74 1.72 -1.91
CA LEU A 128 9.13 1.66 -2.35
C LEU A 128 10.12 2.19 -1.31
N LEU A 129 9.72 3.18 -0.51
CA LEU A 129 10.51 3.71 0.60
C LEU A 129 10.48 2.82 1.85
N GLY A 130 9.66 1.78 1.87
CA GLY A 130 9.44 0.96 3.06
C GLY A 130 8.63 1.66 4.16
N ASN A 131 7.97 2.77 3.85
CA ASN A 131 7.17 3.56 4.78
C ASN A 131 5.74 3.02 4.90
N TYR A 132 5.62 1.77 5.33
CA TYR A 132 4.33 1.11 5.57
C TYR A 132 4.39 0.29 6.86
N GLU A 133 3.24 0.01 7.44
CA GLU A 133 3.12 -0.89 8.59
C GLU A 133 2.37 -2.15 8.18
N LEU A 134 2.81 -3.30 8.72
CA LEU A 134 2.11 -4.56 8.52
C LEU A 134 0.79 -4.56 9.29
N GLY A 135 -0.27 -4.94 8.61
CA GLY A 135 -1.56 -5.25 9.21
C GLY A 135 -1.79 -6.75 9.31
N ALA A 136 -3.06 -7.16 9.30
CA ALA A 136 -3.42 -8.57 9.39
C ALA A 136 -2.96 -9.37 8.15
N LEU A 137 -2.39 -10.54 8.40
CA LEU A 137 -2.16 -11.59 7.41
C LEU A 137 -3.29 -12.61 7.51
N ASN A 138 -3.86 -12.98 6.39
CA ASN A 138 -4.88 -14.03 6.27
C ASN A 138 -4.82 -14.72 4.90
N MET A 139 -5.76 -15.60 4.61
CA MET A 139 -5.83 -16.31 3.32
C MET A 139 -5.99 -15.40 2.08
N ARG A 140 -6.32 -14.12 2.27
CA ARG A 140 -6.44 -13.13 1.18
C ARG A 140 -5.14 -12.37 0.94
N GLY A 141 -4.16 -12.46 1.85
CA GLY A 141 -2.85 -11.82 1.75
C GLY A 141 -2.46 -10.99 2.96
N GLN A 142 -1.32 -10.35 2.84
CA GLN A 142 -0.78 -9.42 3.83
C GLN A 142 -1.34 -8.02 3.59
N ARG A 143 -2.04 -7.50 4.59
CA ARG A 143 -2.44 -6.09 4.60
C ARG A 143 -1.27 -5.21 5.03
N ILE A 144 -1.20 -4.03 4.43
CA ILE A 144 -0.31 -2.97 4.87
C ILE A 144 -1.08 -1.65 4.99
N SER A 145 -0.60 -0.80 5.87
CA SER A 145 -1.10 0.57 6.06
C SER A 145 -0.07 1.57 5.58
N ILE A 146 -0.48 2.52 4.77
CA ILE A 146 0.37 3.58 4.22
C ILE A 146 -0.23 4.93 4.57
N ARG A 147 0.60 5.85 5.08
CA ARG A 147 0.22 7.25 5.28
C ARG A 147 0.34 8.00 3.96
N VAL A 148 -0.72 8.70 3.61
CA VAL A 148 -0.83 9.56 2.43
C VAL A 148 -1.10 10.98 2.90
N THR A 149 -0.52 11.97 2.22
CA THR A 149 -0.68 13.39 2.52
C THR A 149 -1.15 14.13 1.27
N ILE A 150 -2.25 14.86 1.37
CA ILE A 150 -2.82 15.63 0.27
C ILE A 150 -3.06 17.09 0.70
N PRO A 151 -3.03 18.06 -0.23
CA PRO A 151 -3.36 19.44 0.09
C PRO A 151 -4.83 19.58 0.50
N ARG A 152 -5.16 20.57 1.29
CA ARG A 152 -6.54 20.99 1.50
C ARG A 152 -7.01 21.81 0.30
N LYS A 153 -8.23 21.57 -0.17
CA LYS A 153 -8.85 22.38 -1.23
C LYS A 153 -9.60 23.59 -0.68
N ASN A 154 -10.05 23.53 0.56
CA ASN A 154 -10.84 24.59 1.22
C ASN A 154 -10.00 25.47 2.17
N GLY A 155 -8.69 25.54 1.97
CA GLY A 155 -7.81 26.33 2.84
C GLY A 155 -6.35 26.12 2.51
N THR A 156 -5.49 26.49 3.45
CA THR A 156 -4.04 26.30 3.36
C THR A 156 -3.62 25.03 4.08
N GLY A 157 -2.45 24.48 3.71
CA GLY A 157 -1.84 23.33 4.35
C GLY A 157 -2.29 21.99 3.77
N GLU A 158 -1.92 20.94 4.48
CA GLU A 158 -2.09 19.56 4.05
C GLU A 158 -2.85 18.75 5.10
N VAL A 159 -3.31 17.60 4.70
CA VAL A 159 -3.94 16.60 5.56
C VAL A 159 -3.33 15.24 5.30
N SER A 160 -2.97 14.56 6.38
CA SER A 160 -2.44 13.18 6.33
C SER A 160 -3.46 12.20 6.87
N PHE A 161 -3.57 11.05 6.23
CA PHE A 161 -4.45 9.97 6.62
C PHE A 161 -3.87 8.61 6.24
N ILE A 162 -4.43 7.55 6.83
CA ILE A 162 -4.00 6.18 6.56
C ILE A 162 -4.85 5.58 5.45
N THR A 163 -4.18 4.93 4.51
CA THR A 163 -4.78 4.10 3.46
C THR A 163 -4.43 2.63 3.71
N GLY A 164 -5.35 1.72 3.40
CA GLY A 164 -5.15 0.29 3.58
C GLY A 164 -4.96 -0.42 2.25
N TRP A 165 -3.92 -1.23 2.14
CA TRP A 165 -3.53 -1.95 0.92
C TRP A 165 -3.38 -3.44 1.17
N MET A 166 -3.45 -4.22 0.10
CA MET A 166 -3.09 -5.63 0.07
C MET A 166 -1.83 -5.78 -0.76
N VAL A 167 -0.83 -6.49 -0.23
CA VAL A 167 0.37 -6.85 -1.00
C VAL A 167 0.04 -8.06 -1.87
N ASN A 168 0.25 -7.91 -3.16
CA ASN A 168 0.05 -8.94 -4.17
C ASN A 168 1.39 -9.39 -4.77
N PRO A 169 1.44 -10.54 -5.46
CA PRO A 169 2.64 -11.02 -6.13
C PRO A 169 3.24 -10.02 -7.11
N GLY A 170 4.58 -10.04 -7.25
CA GLY A 170 5.29 -9.25 -8.25
C GLY A 170 5.42 -7.76 -7.95
N GLY A 171 5.24 -7.36 -6.68
CA GLY A 171 5.38 -5.96 -6.25
C GLY A 171 4.14 -5.10 -6.46
N GLU A 172 2.99 -5.71 -6.77
CA GLU A 172 1.73 -4.98 -6.80
C GLU A 172 1.21 -4.77 -5.38
N ILE A 173 0.74 -3.55 -5.09
CA ILE A 173 -0.12 -3.28 -3.95
C ILE A 173 -1.49 -2.81 -4.46
N LYS A 174 -2.57 -3.40 -3.91
CA LYS A 174 -3.95 -3.06 -4.29
C LYS A 174 -4.68 -2.39 -3.13
N LEU A 175 -5.30 -1.24 -3.40
CA LEU A 175 -6.02 -0.47 -2.39
C LEU A 175 -7.26 -1.22 -1.89
N ASN A 176 -7.34 -1.43 -0.59
CA ASN A 176 -8.51 -1.99 0.09
C ASN A 176 -9.44 -0.88 0.57
N THR A 177 -8.87 0.17 1.18
CA THR A 177 -9.64 1.32 1.65
C THR A 177 -8.87 2.62 1.42
N PRO A 178 -9.51 3.63 0.81
CA PRO A 178 -8.89 4.94 0.61
C PRO A 178 -8.78 5.75 1.91
N TYR A 179 -9.47 5.35 2.97
CA TYR A 179 -9.42 6.02 4.27
C TYR A 179 -9.60 5.01 5.41
N GLY A 180 -8.57 4.85 6.22
CA GLY A 180 -8.51 3.99 7.41
C GLY A 180 -8.45 4.76 8.74
N GLY A 181 -8.50 6.09 8.68
CA GLY A 181 -8.36 6.97 9.85
C GLY A 181 -7.21 7.97 9.70
N LYS A 182 -7.02 8.81 10.72
CA LYS A 182 -5.91 9.78 10.80
C LYS A 182 -4.68 9.19 11.49
#